data_fcb762ebaee1644fcfd93b02e7fce2b2
#
_entry.id   fcb762ebaee1644fcfd93b02e7fce2b2
#
_cell.length_a   1.000
_cell.length_b   1.000
_cell.length_c   1.000
_cell.angle_alpha   90.00
_cell.angle_beta   90.00
_cell.angle_gamma   90.00
#
_symmetry.space_group_name_H-M   'P 1'
#
loop_
_entity.id
_entity.type
_entity.pdbx_description
1 polymer ?
#
loop_
_entity_poly.entity_id
_entity_poly.type
_entity_poly.pdbx_seq_one_letter_code
_entity_poly.pdbx_strand_id
1 'polypeptide(L)'
;MKINRLLMVLLALLLALPVHALAETQQREAHVELYAEGALPPAPMTGAMTYAAVSLEDTLLEGLSAQQAEIDISVFGLLPDEFNLLYRDVLNAHPELFYVGGSYSYSYNTGTGLLICIRPQYKYSGADLQQRIAAFNAAVNEIVRDARLASTTVGRLMRINEYFCVHYQYDLSYSIYRPDELFAQGTGVCQAYMMGVRAVLNELGIPNTTVVNKDHTWNLVQLDGSWYHLDVTWNDPTPDQPLGAFHSNFLRSDAVIAANHSVWEETYPADSTAYDRFFWVDLTTPLTALGDTIFYTNAAPVNYKFTIYAWRESTGSSAVLSYSPANESGYFSSSGVGDPVCADESRIYYAVWDKVYSVSRSGGSRRLEYVIGDGTQRIWRMTLEGRTLRMYAASASSLSGGTIYTTQLEGLSLALDAESVRLAPGGTAQLNAVLSPEPAVPPALTYASSCPAVASVDDSGLITAALPGRAVITVSYADDVTATCEVLVRCEQALVLPDRLTRVGDAALTGTAAQEIVLPEGVTAIGAGAFAGSGTLLYVSLPDTLETIGAGAFADCPRLTLICTPGSVGAAYAKQQGIAQASISGGNGQTDSSAGGSDTSGEFEE
;
A
#
# COMPACT_ATOMS: atom_id res chain seq x y z
N MET A 1 67.46 14.51 -35.74
CA MET A 1 66.39 15.19 -35.01
C MET A 1 65.03 14.50 -35.03
N LYS A 2 64.96 13.17 -35.32
CA LYS A 2 63.70 12.41 -35.30
C LYS A 2 63.60 11.35 -34.19
N ILE A 3 64.66 11.12 -33.45
CA ILE A 3 64.72 10.14 -32.35
C ILE A 3 64.19 10.72 -31.03
N ASN A 4 64.25 12.04 -30.80
CA ASN A 4 63.79 12.65 -29.55
C ASN A 4 62.26 12.80 -29.43
N ARG A 5 61.50 12.69 -30.53
CA ARG A 5 60.03 12.73 -30.45
C ARG A 5 59.41 11.38 -30.06
N LEU A 6 60.06 10.29 -30.43
CA LEU A 6 59.59 8.93 -30.08
C LEU A 6 59.86 8.61 -28.61
N LEU A 7 61.00 9.11 -28.07
CA LEU A 7 61.33 8.94 -26.65
C LEU A 7 60.45 9.78 -25.73
N MET A 8 60.04 10.99 -26.18
CA MET A 8 59.09 11.83 -25.42
C MET A 8 57.66 11.26 -25.43
N VAL A 9 57.23 10.62 -26.53
CA VAL A 9 55.91 9.97 -26.60
C VAL A 9 55.91 8.69 -25.77
N LEU A 10 57.02 7.93 -25.72
CA LEU A 10 57.15 6.77 -24.85
C LEU A 10 57.23 7.15 -23.35
N LEU A 11 57.89 8.28 -23.02
CA LEU A 11 57.93 8.78 -21.65
C LEU A 11 56.57 9.37 -21.22
N ALA A 12 55.81 9.99 -22.13
CA ALA A 12 54.45 10.49 -21.86
C ALA A 12 53.42 9.36 -21.77
N LEU A 13 53.63 8.24 -22.49
CA LEU A 13 52.80 7.03 -22.37
C LEU A 13 53.12 6.22 -21.10
N LEU A 14 54.36 6.27 -20.60
CA LEU A 14 54.74 5.68 -19.30
C LEU A 14 54.26 6.51 -18.10
N LEU A 15 54.01 7.81 -18.28
CA LEU A 15 53.42 8.68 -17.24
C LEU A 15 51.88 8.70 -17.27
N ALA A 16 51.26 8.09 -18.28
CA ALA A 16 49.80 7.98 -18.40
C ALA A 16 49.26 6.60 -18.05
N LEU A 17 50.10 5.72 -17.53
CA LEU A 17 49.62 4.50 -16.87
C LEU A 17 49.00 4.91 -15.52
N PRO A 18 47.79 4.46 -15.18
CA PRO A 18 47.20 4.77 -13.89
C PRO A 18 48.17 4.32 -12.79
N VAL A 19 48.35 5.14 -11.77
CA VAL A 19 49.22 4.92 -10.60
C VAL A 19 48.96 3.57 -9.93
N HIS A 20 47.87 2.94 -10.23
CA HIS A 20 47.46 1.61 -9.75
C HIS A 20 48.33 0.45 -10.23
N ALA A 21 49.15 0.66 -11.30
CA ALA A 21 49.96 -0.44 -11.87
C ALA A 21 51.33 -0.65 -11.16
N LEU A 22 51.69 0.19 -10.17
CA LEU A 22 52.98 0.12 -9.46
C LEU A 22 52.86 0.01 -7.94
N ALA A 23 51.63 -0.09 -7.40
CA ALA A 23 51.45 -0.31 -5.96
C ALA A 23 51.45 -1.80 -5.62
N GLU A 24 52.36 -2.23 -4.75
CA GLU A 24 52.19 -3.54 -4.14
C GLU A 24 50.85 -3.58 -3.39
N THR A 25 49.97 -4.53 -3.78
CA THR A 25 48.70 -4.81 -3.12
C THR A 25 48.86 -6.01 -2.19
N GLN A 26 48.36 -5.86 -0.97
CA GLN A 26 48.20 -7.01 -0.07
C GLN A 26 46.70 -7.27 0.10
N GLN A 27 46.36 -8.56 0.19
CA GLN A 27 45.01 -9.02 0.47
C GLN A 27 44.89 -9.36 1.96
N ARG A 28 43.84 -8.90 2.60
CA ARG A 28 43.52 -9.24 3.99
C ARG A 28 42.02 -9.53 4.10
N GLU A 29 41.67 -10.20 5.18
CA GLU A 29 40.27 -10.45 5.54
C GLU A 29 39.86 -9.52 6.67
N ALA A 30 38.60 -9.05 6.62
CA ALA A 30 37.95 -8.32 7.68
C ALA A 30 36.56 -8.92 7.93
N HIS A 31 36.13 -8.82 9.16
CA HIS A 31 34.79 -9.23 9.59
C HIS A 31 34.12 -8.03 10.23
N VAL A 32 32.88 -7.75 9.78
CA VAL A 32 32.00 -6.76 10.37
C VAL A 32 30.96 -7.50 11.19
N GLU A 33 31.00 -7.32 12.49
CA GLU A 33 29.89 -7.71 13.33
C GLU A 33 28.77 -6.68 13.16
N LEU A 34 27.65 -7.11 12.59
CA LEU A 34 26.46 -6.26 12.46
C LEU A 34 25.89 -5.92 13.84
N TYR A 35 26.30 -6.69 14.84
CA TYR A 35 26.02 -6.51 16.26
C TYR A 35 27.34 -6.66 17.03
N ALA A 36 27.83 -5.57 17.60
CA ALA A 36 29.11 -5.58 18.30
C ALA A 36 28.91 -5.89 19.80
N GLU A 37 29.31 -7.09 20.24
CA GLU A 37 29.55 -7.32 21.66
C GLU A 37 30.77 -6.47 22.12
N GLY A 38 30.52 -5.35 22.78
CA GLY A 38 31.49 -4.73 23.66
C GLY A 38 32.36 -3.57 23.16
N ALA A 39 32.12 -3.03 21.96
CA ALA A 39 32.77 -1.78 21.52
C ALA A 39 31.72 -0.73 21.16
N LEU A 40 31.75 0.40 21.82
CA LEU A 40 31.02 1.60 21.38
C LEU A 40 31.64 2.05 20.04
N PRO A 41 30.86 2.19 18.95
CA PRO A 41 31.37 2.75 17.72
C PRO A 41 31.82 4.21 17.93
N PRO A 42 32.81 4.72 17.20
CA PRO A 42 33.17 6.13 17.27
C PRO A 42 32.04 7.01 16.73
N ALA A 43 31.96 8.24 17.23
CA ALA A 43 30.96 9.22 16.83
C ALA A 43 30.87 9.37 15.31
N PRO A 44 29.66 9.57 14.73
CA PRO A 44 29.51 9.74 13.29
C PRO A 44 30.37 10.91 12.81
N MET A 45 31.25 10.64 11.86
CA MET A 45 32.05 11.69 11.23
C MET A 45 31.12 12.55 10.38
N THR A 46 30.75 13.73 10.89
CA THR A 46 30.07 14.78 10.15
C THR A 46 31.05 15.41 9.15
N GLY A 47 31.23 14.76 8.03
CA GLY A 47 32.06 15.23 6.94
C GLY A 47 31.71 14.49 5.67
N ALA A 48 30.63 14.90 5.02
CA ALA A 48 30.37 14.52 3.65
C ALA A 48 31.49 15.04 2.76
N MET A 49 32.49 14.24 2.46
CA MET A 49 33.38 14.49 1.33
C MET A 49 32.60 14.17 0.06
N THR A 50 32.02 15.20 -0.54
CA THR A 50 31.46 15.15 -1.89
C THR A 50 32.62 15.03 -2.89
N TYR A 51 32.88 13.81 -3.35
CA TYR A 51 33.59 13.58 -4.60
C TYR A 51 32.59 13.19 -5.68
N ALA A 52 32.60 13.97 -6.75
CA ALA A 52 31.99 13.77 -8.06
C ALA A 52 30.97 12.60 -8.21
N ALA A 53 29.72 12.92 -8.15
CA ALA A 53 28.57 12.22 -8.76
C ALA A 53 28.19 10.81 -8.24
N VAL A 54 28.98 10.09 -7.46
CA VAL A 54 28.64 8.76 -6.93
C VAL A 54 29.05 8.70 -5.47
N SER A 55 28.11 8.36 -4.57
CA SER A 55 28.42 8.16 -3.15
C SER A 55 29.03 6.76 -2.91
N LEU A 56 29.72 6.58 -1.79
CA LEU A 56 30.19 5.26 -1.37
C LEU A 56 29.01 4.29 -1.19
N GLU A 57 27.92 4.77 -0.61
CA GLU A 57 26.69 4.00 -0.41
C GLU A 57 26.12 3.53 -1.76
N ASP A 58 25.96 4.39 -2.76
CA ASP A 58 25.49 4.00 -4.10
C ASP A 58 26.40 2.97 -4.74
N THR A 59 27.74 3.14 -4.61
CA THR A 59 28.73 2.19 -5.15
C THR A 59 28.59 0.80 -4.49
N LEU A 60 28.44 0.78 -3.17
CA LEU A 60 28.23 -0.46 -2.44
C LEU A 60 26.89 -1.10 -2.77
N LEU A 61 25.80 -0.34 -2.83
CA LEU A 61 24.47 -0.84 -3.18
C LEU A 61 24.46 -1.46 -4.57
N GLU A 62 25.03 -0.80 -5.57
CA GLU A 62 25.12 -1.33 -6.92
C GLU A 62 25.94 -2.64 -6.94
N GLY A 63 27.13 -2.62 -6.35
CA GLY A 63 28.03 -3.77 -6.33
C GLY A 63 27.48 -4.96 -5.55
N LEU A 64 26.91 -4.73 -4.37
CA LEU A 64 26.36 -5.76 -3.50
C LEU A 64 25.06 -6.34 -4.08
N SER A 65 24.19 -5.50 -4.64
CA SER A 65 22.95 -5.94 -5.31
C SER A 65 23.23 -6.80 -6.54
N ALA A 66 24.26 -6.44 -7.30
CA ALA A 66 24.72 -7.21 -8.46
C ALA A 66 25.55 -8.46 -8.08
N GLN A 67 25.78 -8.72 -6.80
CA GLN A 67 26.68 -9.75 -6.29
C GLN A 67 28.07 -9.73 -6.96
N GLN A 68 28.64 -8.54 -7.13
CA GLN A 68 29.99 -8.40 -7.71
C GLN A 68 31.01 -9.12 -6.83
N ALA A 69 31.91 -9.87 -7.45
CA ALA A 69 32.99 -10.56 -6.76
C ALA A 69 34.04 -9.58 -6.20
N GLU A 70 34.13 -8.39 -6.81
CA GLU A 70 35.05 -7.32 -6.40
C GLU A 70 34.39 -5.98 -6.67
N ILE A 71 34.42 -5.08 -5.69
CA ILE A 71 33.89 -3.72 -5.77
C ILE A 71 35.07 -2.76 -5.58
N ASP A 72 35.34 -1.94 -6.57
CA ASP A 72 36.36 -0.89 -6.52
C ASP A 72 35.88 0.29 -5.66
N ILE A 73 36.62 0.59 -4.60
CA ILE A 73 36.35 1.71 -3.69
C ILE A 73 37.56 2.65 -3.56
N SER A 74 38.53 2.52 -4.46
CA SER A 74 39.79 3.27 -4.43
C SER A 74 39.63 4.79 -4.47
N VAL A 75 38.55 5.25 -5.12
CA VAL A 75 38.26 6.69 -5.29
C VAL A 75 37.87 7.37 -3.98
N PHE A 76 37.45 6.63 -2.97
CA PHE A 76 36.98 7.18 -1.68
C PHE A 76 38.09 7.45 -0.68
N GLY A 77 39.31 6.89 -0.89
CA GLY A 77 40.48 7.18 -0.08
C GLY A 77 40.36 6.76 1.39
N LEU A 78 39.71 5.62 1.66
CA LEU A 78 39.36 5.15 3.01
C LEU A 78 40.44 4.23 3.58
N LEU A 79 40.63 4.30 4.90
CA LEU A 79 41.35 3.29 5.66
C LEU A 79 40.44 2.10 6.00
N PRO A 80 41.00 0.89 6.24
CA PRO A 80 40.21 -0.30 6.57
C PRO A 80 39.26 -0.11 7.76
N ASP A 81 39.71 0.53 8.83
CA ASP A 81 38.89 0.74 10.03
C ASP A 81 37.74 1.72 9.79
N GLU A 82 37.97 2.79 9.00
CA GLU A 82 36.93 3.75 8.60
C GLU A 82 35.89 3.07 7.71
N PHE A 83 36.34 2.29 6.73
CA PHE A 83 35.46 1.56 5.83
C PHE A 83 34.61 0.53 6.57
N ASN A 84 35.17 -0.16 7.57
CA ASN A 84 34.47 -1.18 8.34
C ASN A 84 33.18 -0.64 8.98
N LEU A 85 33.26 0.57 9.55
CA LEU A 85 32.11 1.26 10.14
C LEU A 85 31.07 1.63 9.07
N LEU A 86 31.50 2.24 7.97
CA LEU A 86 30.62 2.66 6.86
C LEU A 86 29.95 1.46 6.19
N TYR A 87 30.69 0.34 6.00
CA TYR A 87 30.14 -0.89 5.44
C TYR A 87 29.03 -1.48 6.32
N ARG A 88 29.26 -1.53 7.63
CA ARG A 88 28.24 -1.95 8.61
C ARG A 88 27.00 -1.04 8.52
N ASP A 89 27.18 0.27 8.47
CA ASP A 89 26.10 1.23 8.44
C ASP A 89 25.27 1.09 7.16
N VAL A 90 25.91 0.82 6.01
CA VAL A 90 25.22 0.51 4.75
C VAL A 90 24.42 -0.79 4.88
N LEU A 91 24.99 -1.88 5.41
CA LEU A 91 24.26 -3.13 5.57
C LEU A 91 23.07 -2.99 6.54
N ASN A 92 23.24 -2.23 7.61
CA ASN A 92 22.13 -1.94 8.53
C ASN A 92 21.06 -1.03 7.90
N ALA A 93 21.44 -0.11 7.00
CA ALA A 93 20.49 0.76 6.30
C ALA A 93 19.67 0.01 5.24
N HIS A 94 20.19 -1.10 4.72
CA HIS A 94 19.67 -1.85 3.59
C HIS A 94 19.37 -3.32 3.95
N PRO A 95 18.29 -3.57 4.72
CA PRO A 95 17.89 -4.94 5.12
C PRO A 95 17.64 -5.89 3.94
N GLU A 96 17.34 -5.38 2.77
CA GLU A 96 17.19 -6.13 1.52
C GLU A 96 18.48 -6.81 1.07
N LEU A 97 19.65 -6.37 1.59
CA LEU A 97 20.95 -7.01 1.37
C LEU A 97 21.22 -8.15 2.36
N PHE A 98 20.22 -8.75 2.96
CA PHE A 98 20.30 -9.82 3.97
C PHE A 98 21.20 -11.00 3.55
N TYR A 99 21.44 -11.18 2.27
CA TYR A 99 22.30 -12.23 1.70
C TYR A 99 23.80 -11.87 1.69
N VAL A 100 24.15 -10.64 2.02
CA VAL A 100 25.53 -10.19 2.16
C VAL A 100 26.05 -10.61 3.54
N GLY A 101 27.19 -11.28 3.58
CA GLY A 101 27.84 -11.67 4.83
C GLY A 101 28.52 -10.47 5.51
N GLY A 102 28.69 -10.55 6.82
CA GLY A 102 29.46 -9.57 7.58
C GLY A 102 30.98 -9.63 7.31
N SER A 103 31.46 -10.64 6.57
CA SER A 103 32.87 -10.80 6.24
C SER A 103 33.16 -10.38 4.81
N TYR A 104 34.29 -9.74 4.61
CA TYR A 104 34.84 -9.41 3.29
C TYR A 104 36.36 -9.48 3.30
N SER A 105 36.97 -9.76 2.17
CA SER A 105 38.41 -9.55 1.98
C SER A 105 38.66 -8.24 1.22
N TYR A 106 39.82 -7.66 1.42
CA TYR A 106 40.13 -6.38 0.79
C TYR A 106 41.57 -6.31 0.29
N SER A 107 41.80 -5.46 -0.68
CA SER A 107 43.11 -5.06 -1.15
C SER A 107 43.39 -3.62 -0.79
N TYR A 108 44.60 -3.30 -0.41
CA TYR A 108 45.02 -1.94 -0.04
C TYR A 108 46.39 -1.60 -0.62
N ASN A 109 46.65 -0.34 -0.78
CA ASN A 109 47.92 0.20 -1.20
C ASN A 109 48.89 0.18 -0.02
N THR A 110 50.02 -0.56 -0.14
CA THR A 110 51.00 -0.73 0.96
C THR A 110 51.74 0.57 1.32
N GLY A 111 51.84 1.52 0.39
CA GLY A 111 52.50 2.82 0.64
C GLY A 111 51.60 3.83 1.38
N THR A 112 50.30 3.80 1.16
CA THR A 112 49.32 4.74 1.75
C THR A 112 48.43 4.11 2.81
N GLY A 113 48.26 2.81 2.81
CA GLY A 113 47.30 2.09 3.66
C GLY A 113 45.87 2.14 3.17
N LEU A 114 45.58 2.89 2.11
CA LEU A 114 44.21 3.12 1.62
C LEU A 114 43.67 1.89 0.87
N LEU A 115 42.39 1.65 1.03
CA LEU A 115 41.67 0.59 0.34
C LEU A 115 41.62 0.82 -1.17
N ILE A 116 41.71 -0.25 -1.93
CA ILE A 116 41.57 -0.28 -3.39
C ILE A 116 40.22 -0.92 -3.74
N CYS A 117 39.97 -2.12 -3.26
CA CYS A 117 38.75 -2.86 -3.52
C CYS A 117 38.37 -3.75 -2.35
N ILE A 118 37.11 -4.13 -2.32
CA ILE A 118 36.60 -5.16 -1.42
C ILE A 118 36.07 -6.36 -2.19
N ARG A 119 36.04 -7.52 -1.56
CA ARG A 119 35.44 -8.78 -2.05
C ARG A 119 34.47 -9.28 -1.02
N PRO A 120 33.19 -8.88 -1.12
CA PRO A 120 32.15 -9.30 -0.20
C PRO A 120 31.95 -10.82 -0.22
N GLN A 121 31.52 -11.37 0.91
CA GLN A 121 31.06 -12.75 0.97
C GLN A 121 29.53 -12.76 0.84
N TYR A 122 29.02 -13.59 -0.06
CA TYR A 122 27.58 -13.76 -0.28
C TYR A 122 27.14 -15.12 0.27
N LYS A 123 26.12 -15.11 1.12
CA LYS A 123 25.60 -16.32 1.77
C LYS A 123 24.73 -17.16 0.83
N TYR A 124 24.08 -16.52 -0.12
CA TYR A 124 23.19 -17.14 -1.11
C TYR A 124 23.50 -16.63 -2.50
N SER A 125 23.21 -17.45 -3.51
CA SER A 125 23.40 -17.08 -4.91
C SER A 125 22.42 -17.82 -5.83
N GLY A 126 22.32 -17.39 -7.09
CA GLY A 126 21.50 -18.06 -8.11
C GLY A 126 20.02 -18.17 -7.72
N ALA A 127 19.43 -19.34 -7.99
CA ALA A 127 17.99 -19.56 -7.79
C ALA A 127 17.58 -19.51 -6.31
N ASP A 128 18.42 -19.98 -5.38
CA ASP A 128 18.12 -19.91 -3.94
C ASP A 128 18.02 -18.46 -3.47
N LEU A 129 18.93 -17.59 -3.90
CA LEU A 129 18.86 -16.16 -3.59
C LEU A 129 17.57 -15.54 -4.14
N GLN A 130 17.22 -15.80 -5.40
CA GLN A 130 16.01 -15.24 -6.01
C GLN A 130 14.74 -15.67 -5.27
N GLN A 131 14.68 -16.91 -4.83
CA GLN A 131 13.56 -17.41 -4.03
C GLN A 131 13.48 -16.70 -2.67
N ARG A 132 14.61 -16.47 -2.00
CA ARG A 132 14.66 -15.77 -0.70
C ARG A 132 14.30 -14.30 -0.82
N ILE A 133 14.80 -13.61 -1.85
CA ILE A 133 14.43 -12.21 -2.15
C ILE A 133 12.91 -12.12 -2.39
N ALA A 134 12.35 -13.04 -3.16
CA ALA A 134 10.91 -13.05 -3.41
C ALA A 134 10.11 -13.27 -2.12
N ALA A 135 10.55 -14.19 -1.25
CA ALA A 135 9.90 -14.45 0.04
C ALA A 135 10.03 -13.26 1.01
N PHE A 136 11.22 -12.66 1.10
CA PHE A 136 11.47 -11.45 1.90
C PHE A 136 10.57 -10.29 1.45
N ASN A 137 10.56 -9.99 0.16
CA ASN A 137 9.72 -8.92 -0.40
C ASN A 137 8.23 -9.19 -0.19
N ALA A 138 7.79 -10.45 -0.29
CA ALA A 138 6.40 -10.81 -0.02
C ALA A 138 6.01 -10.53 1.44
N ALA A 139 6.87 -10.88 2.41
CA ALA A 139 6.64 -10.59 3.82
C ALA A 139 6.64 -9.09 4.12
N VAL A 140 7.61 -8.32 3.60
CA VAL A 140 7.64 -6.86 3.75
C VAL A 140 6.38 -6.23 3.15
N ASN A 141 5.97 -6.62 1.94
CA ASN A 141 4.77 -6.10 1.28
C ASN A 141 3.49 -6.42 2.04
N GLU A 142 3.42 -7.58 2.69
CA GLU A 142 2.28 -7.94 3.54
C GLU A 142 2.17 -6.99 4.74
N ILE A 143 3.28 -6.74 5.45
CA ILE A 143 3.30 -5.82 6.60
C ILE A 143 3.02 -4.38 6.15
N VAL A 144 3.57 -3.95 5.02
CA VAL A 144 3.31 -2.63 4.41
C VAL A 144 1.83 -2.47 4.06
N ARG A 145 1.21 -3.49 3.47
CA ARG A 145 -0.23 -3.48 3.18
C ARG A 145 -1.06 -3.34 4.44
N ASP A 146 -0.70 -4.07 5.50
CA ASP A 146 -1.33 -3.94 6.81
C ASP A 146 -1.14 -2.54 7.39
N ALA A 147 0.08 -2.02 7.41
CA ALA A 147 0.39 -0.68 7.92
C ALA A 147 -0.39 0.42 7.17
N ARG A 148 -0.60 0.28 5.86
CA ARG A 148 -1.37 1.23 5.02
C ARG A 148 -2.87 1.27 5.31
N LEU A 149 -3.40 0.35 6.12
CA LEU A 149 -4.76 0.48 6.67
C LEU A 149 -4.90 1.70 7.58
N ALA A 150 -3.80 2.21 8.13
CA ALA A 150 -3.75 3.50 8.81
C ALA A 150 -3.29 4.60 7.85
N SER A 151 -3.95 5.76 7.91
CA SER A 151 -3.62 6.92 7.08
C SER A 151 -2.56 7.83 7.70
N THR A 152 -2.39 7.81 9.04
CA THR A 152 -1.40 8.62 9.76
C THR A 152 -0.10 7.85 9.98
N THR A 153 1.02 8.57 10.14
CA THR A 153 2.32 7.92 10.41
C THR A 153 2.33 7.21 11.76
N VAL A 154 1.78 7.82 12.80
CA VAL A 154 1.64 7.16 14.13
C VAL A 154 0.81 5.89 14.04
N GLY A 155 -0.30 5.93 13.30
CA GLY A 155 -1.14 4.75 13.08
C GLY A 155 -0.40 3.63 12.33
N ARG A 156 0.41 3.96 11.31
CA ARG A 156 1.25 2.98 10.59
C ARG A 156 2.30 2.36 11.48
N LEU A 157 2.98 3.16 12.29
CA LEU A 157 3.96 2.68 13.26
C LEU A 157 3.30 1.77 14.31
N MET A 158 2.09 2.12 14.78
CA MET A 158 1.32 1.27 15.67
C MET A 158 1.03 -0.08 15.04
N ARG A 159 0.56 -0.13 13.79
CA ARG A 159 0.31 -1.39 13.09
C ARG A 159 1.56 -2.24 12.90
N ILE A 160 2.70 -1.61 12.62
CA ILE A 160 4.00 -2.32 12.54
C ILE A 160 4.34 -2.95 13.89
N ASN A 161 4.22 -2.20 14.99
CA ASN A 161 4.45 -2.74 16.33
C ASN A 161 3.55 -3.95 16.61
N GLU A 162 2.24 -3.79 16.38
CA GLU A 162 1.25 -4.85 16.60
C GLU A 162 1.55 -6.08 15.73
N TYR A 163 1.86 -5.87 14.45
CA TYR A 163 2.14 -6.97 13.54
C TYR A 163 3.33 -7.81 14.02
N PHE A 164 4.43 -7.15 14.37
CA PHE A 164 5.62 -7.87 14.84
C PHE A 164 5.35 -8.60 16.16
N CYS A 165 4.74 -7.96 17.15
CA CYS A 165 4.44 -8.58 18.44
C CYS A 165 3.45 -9.75 18.35
N VAL A 166 2.56 -9.75 17.35
CA VAL A 166 1.52 -10.79 17.20
C VAL A 166 1.97 -11.96 16.34
N HIS A 167 2.87 -11.73 15.37
CA HIS A 167 3.23 -12.74 14.36
C HIS A 167 4.62 -13.33 14.55
N TYR A 168 5.50 -12.68 15.31
CA TYR A 168 6.86 -13.16 15.57
C TYR A 168 7.07 -13.41 17.05
N GLN A 169 8.15 -14.09 17.36
CA GLN A 169 8.55 -14.40 18.74
C GLN A 169 10.06 -14.16 18.91
N TYR A 170 10.46 -13.74 20.11
CA TYR A 170 11.87 -13.55 20.40
C TYR A 170 12.62 -14.90 20.44
N ASP A 171 13.72 -15.02 19.71
CA ASP A 171 14.56 -16.23 19.66
C ASP A 171 15.45 -16.36 20.90
N LEU A 172 15.02 -17.13 21.88
CA LEU A 172 15.78 -17.44 23.09
C LEU A 172 17.00 -18.34 22.85
N SER A 173 17.13 -18.93 21.66
CA SER A 173 18.32 -19.71 21.28
C SER A 173 19.45 -18.85 20.72
N TYR A 174 19.18 -17.56 20.45
CA TYR A 174 20.13 -16.59 19.90
C TYR A 174 20.76 -17.08 18.59
N SER A 175 19.96 -17.63 17.69
CA SER A 175 20.42 -18.22 16.44
C SER A 175 20.01 -17.46 15.18
N ILE A 176 18.94 -16.64 15.24
CA ILE A 176 18.34 -15.98 14.09
C ILE A 176 18.55 -14.47 14.19
N TYR A 177 19.51 -13.97 13.41
CA TYR A 177 19.93 -12.57 13.40
C TYR A 177 19.47 -11.80 12.16
N ARG A 178 18.90 -12.47 11.15
CA ARG A 178 18.59 -11.84 9.87
C ARG A 178 17.10 -11.75 9.61
N PRO A 179 16.65 -10.68 8.92
CA PRO A 179 15.24 -10.42 8.71
C PRO A 179 14.58 -11.46 7.77
N ASP A 180 15.29 -12.02 6.78
CA ASP A 180 14.76 -13.07 5.93
C ASP A 180 14.48 -14.37 6.70
N GLU A 181 15.32 -14.68 7.69
CA GLU A 181 15.14 -15.84 8.58
C GLU A 181 14.02 -15.59 9.60
N LEU A 182 13.91 -14.38 10.17
CA LEU A 182 12.79 -13.97 11.02
C LEU A 182 11.46 -14.16 10.29
N PHE A 183 11.34 -13.62 9.07
CA PHE A 183 10.13 -13.72 8.28
C PHE A 183 9.78 -15.17 7.89
N ALA A 184 10.79 -15.99 7.63
CA ALA A 184 10.59 -17.38 7.23
C ALA A 184 10.28 -18.33 8.39
N GLN A 185 10.83 -18.07 9.59
CA GLN A 185 10.77 -18.99 10.74
C GLN A 185 9.83 -18.49 11.85
N GLY A 186 9.41 -17.22 11.79
CA GLY A 186 8.54 -16.61 12.80
C GLY A 186 9.26 -16.24 14.10
N THR A 187 10.59 -16.29 14.15
CA THR A 187 11.35 -16.00 15.36
C THR A 187 12.69 -15.35 15.02
N GLY A 188 13.21 -14.50 15.91
CA GLY A 188 14.47 -13.81 15.72
C GLY A 188 14.91 -13.02 16.95
N VAL A 189 16.19 -12.62 16.96
CA VAL A 189 16.73 -11.73 18.00
C VAL A 189 16.53 -10.25 17.63
N CYS A 190 16.91 -9.34 18.53
CA CYS A 190 16.73 -7.88 18.35
C CYS A 190 17.23 -7.36 17.00
N GLN A 191 18.36 -7.85 16.49
CA GLN A 191 18.89 -7.47 15.18
C GLN A 191 17.94 -7.85 14.04
N ALA A 192 17.36 -9.05 14.07
CA ALA A 192 16.41 -9.51 13.05
C ALA A 192 15.13 -8.68 13.09
N TYR A 193 14.65 -8.33 14.30
CA TYR A 193 13.51 -7.42 14.49
C TYR A 193 13.81 -6.02 13.95
N MET A 194 14.93 -5.41 14.39
CA MET A 194 15.34 -4.08 13.96
C MET A 194 15.43 -3.98 12.43
N MET A 195 16.08 -4.94 11.78
CA MET A 195 16.23 -4.98 10.33
C MET A 195 14.88 -5.26 9.63
N GLY A 196 14.05 -6.13 10.17
CA GLY A 196 12.70 -6.40 9.64
C GLY A 196 11.81 -5.16 9.70
N VAL A 197 11.77 -4.48 10.84
CA VAL A 197 11.05 -3.21 11.02
C VAL A 197 11.59 -2.15 10.07
N ARG A 198 12.93 -2.03 9.95
CA ARG A 198 13.56 -1.08 9.04
C ARG A 198 13.19 -1.30 7.59
N ALA A 199 13.13 -2.55 7.12
CA ALA A 199 12.69 -2.88 5.76
C ALA A 199 11.28 -2.34 5.47
N VAL A 200 10.37 -2.49 6.43
CA VAL A 200 8.98 -1.98 6.32
C VAL A 200 8.96 -0.45 6.36
N LEU A 201 9.72 0.17 7.25
CA LEU A 201 9.81 1.64 7.36
C LEU A 201 10.36 2.27 6.07
N ASN A 202 11.41 1.67 5.48
CA ASN A 202 12.00 2.11 4.23
C ASN A 202 10.97 2.06 3.08
N GLU A 203 10.20 0.97 2.96
CA GLU A 203 9.16 0.81 1.93
C GLU A 203 7.98 1.78 2.12
N LEU A 204 7.72 2.20 3.35
CA LEU A 204 6.72 3.22 3.69
C LEU A 204 7.24 4.65 3.53
N GLY A 205 8.53 4.84 3.30
CA GLY A 205 9.18 6.14 3.23
C GLY A 205 9.19 6.88 4.58
N ILE A 206 9.15 6.15 5.70
CA ILE A 206 9.23 6.73 7.05
C ILE A 206 10.70 6.88 7.42
N PRO A 207 11.20 8.11 7.66
CA PRO A 207 12.59 8.32 8.04
C PRO A 207 12.93 7.56 9.32
N ASN A 208 13.99 6.77 9.26
CA ASN A 208 14.41 5.91 10.37
C ASN A 208 15.91 5.68 10.39
N THR A 209 16.43 5.32 11.54
CA THR A 209 17.82 4.86 11.71
C THR A 209 17.91 3.80 12.79
N THR A 210 19.07 3.19 12.93
CA THR A 210 19.36 2.16 13.92
C THR A 210 20.02 2.76 15.14
N VAL A 211 19.63 2.29 16.33
CA VAL A 211 20.33 2.51 17.59
C VAL A 211 20.97 1.20 18.02
N VAL A 212 22.21 1.26 18.48
CA VAL A 212 22.97 0.11 18.97
C VAL A 212 23.57 0.46 20.33
N ASN A 213 23.44 -0.44 21.27
CA ASN A 213 24.22 -0.40 22.50
C ASN A 213 25.05 -1.71 22.63
N LYS A 214 25.57 -1.97 23.82
CA LYS A 214 26.46 -3.11 24.04
C LYS A 214 25.82 -4.47 23.72
N ASP A 215 24.51 -4.63 23.96
CA ASP A 215 23.83 -5.93 23.96
C ASP A 215 22.45 -5.90 23.30
N HIS A 216 22.08 -4.76 22.68
CA HIS A 216 20.78 -4.59 22.06
C HIS A 216 20.81 -3.62 20.87
N THR A 217 19.85 -3.78 19.96
CA THR A 217 19.64 -2.86 18.84
C THR A 217 18.16 -2.69 18.54
N TRP A 218 17.77 -1.45 18.15
CA TRP A 218 16.38 -1.08 17.83
C TRP A 218 16.34 0.09 16.84
N ASN A 219 15.16 0.61 16.55
CA ASN A 219 14.99 1.70 15.58
C ASN A 219 14.74 3.05 16.26
N LEU A 220 15.25 4.14 15.66
CA LEU A 220 14.70 5.48 15.78
C LEU A 220 13.83 5.78 14.56
N VAL A 221 12.74 6.50 14.76
CA VAL A 221 11.83 6.97 13.71
C VAL A 221 11.61 8.47 13.83
N GLN A 222 11.46 9.15 12.69
CA GLN A 222 11.21 10.59 12.69
C GLN A 222 9.73 10.89 12.40
N LEU A 223 9.13 11.71 13.26
CA LEU A 223 7.77 12.22 13.12
C LEU A 223 7.82 13.74 13.24
N ASP A 224 7.29 14.46 12.24
CA ASP A 224 7.22 15.92 12.23
C ASP A 224 8.53 16.62 12.62
N GLY A 225 9.66 16.05 12.17
CA GLY A 225 11.00 16.58 12.44
C GLY A 225 11.62 16.16 13.78
N SER A 226 10.89 15.51 14.67
CA SER A 226 11.39 14.98 15.97
C SER A 226 11.67 13.50 15.86
N TRP A 227 12.74 13.03 16.51
CA TRP A 227 13.08 11.62 16.59
C TRP A 227 12.48 10.96 17.85
N TYR A 228 12.14 9.68 17.74
CA TYR A 228 11.57 8.85 18.80
C TYR A 228 12.12 7.43 18.72
N HIS A 229 12.36 6.81 19.85
CA HIS A 229 12.68 5.40 19.93
C HIS A 229 11.47 4.53 19.62
N LEU A 230 11.70 3.51 18.81
CA LEU A 230 10.74 2.44 18.50
C LEU A 230 11.45 1.10 18.71
N ASP A 231 11.29 0.53 19.90
CA ASP A 231 11.85 -0.78 20.19
C ASP A 231 10.76 -1.86 20.20
N VAL A 232 10.54 -2.41 19.02
CA VAL A 232 9.54 -3.46 18.82
C VAL A 232 9.95 -4.78 19.49
N THR A 233 11.27 -5.04 19.62
CA THR A 233 11.75 -6.24 20.33
C THR A 233 11.33 -6.25 21.79
N TRP A 234 11.44 -5.12 22.47
CA TRP A 234 11.03 -5.02 23.89
C TRP A 234 9.53 -4.78 24.08
N ASN A 235 8.81 -4.49 23.00
CA ASN A 235 7.36 -4.47 22.99
C ASN A 235 6.77 -5.86 22.73
N ASP A 236 7.56 -6.80 22.20
CA ASP A 236 7.19 -8.20 22.06
C ASP A 236 7.42 -8.94 23.40
N PRO A 237 6.36 -9.48 24.03
CA PRO A 237 6.46 -10.03 25.38
C PRO A 237 7.34 -11.28 25.44
N THR A 238 8.34 -11.26 26.34
CA THR A 238 9.20 -12.42 26.62
C THR A 238 9.05 -12.87 28.07
N PRO A 239 8.63 -14.13 28.37
CA PRO A 239 8.27 -15.19 27.42
C PRO A 239 7.04 -14.83 26.59
N ASP A 240 6.91 -15.43 25.40
CA ASP A 240 5.84 -15.18 24.47
C ASP A 240 4.46 -15.23 25.14
N GLN A 241 3.65 -14.24 24.84
CA GLN A 241 2.27 -14.13 25.29
C GLN A 241 1.36 -14.07 24.06
N PRO A 242 0.64 -15.13 23.73
CA PRO A 242 -0.14 -15.20 22.52
C PRO A 242 -1.03 -13.98 22.30
N LEU A 243 -0.97 -13.40 21.12
CA LEU A 243 -1.64 -12.14 20.74
C LEU A 243 -1.31 -10.98 21.71
N GLY A 244 -0.13 -10.96 22.34
CA GLY A 244 0.31 -9.86 23.19
C GLY A 244 1.03 -8.80 22.37
N ALA A 245 0.82 -7.53 22.72
CA ALA A 245 1.59 -6.42 22.18
C ALA A 245 1.75 -5.36 23.27
N PHE A 246 3.00 -4.98 23.56
CA PHE A 246 3.32 -3.96 24.55
C PHE A 246 3.66 -2.65 23.85
N HIS A 247 3.56 -1.57 24.58
CA HIS A 247 3.75 -0.21 24.05
C HIS A 247 4.67 0.63 24.91
N SER A 248 5.31 0.03 25.92
CA SER A 248 6.20 0.73 26.84
C SER A 248 7.43 1.32 26.18
N ASN A 249 7.84 0.79 25.01
CA ASN A 249 8.97 1.27 24.21
C ASN A 249 8.54 1.78 22.82
N PHE A 250 7.29 2.22 22.68
CA PHE A 250 6.73 2.75 21.46
C PHE A 250 6.72 4.29 21.49
N LEU A 251 7.45 4.93 20.56
CA LEU A 251 7.60 6.38 20.40
C LEU A 251 8.06 7.10 21.68
N ARG A 252 9.20 6.65 22.22
CA ARG A 252 9.73 7.15 23.49
C ARG A 252 10.86 8.16 23.31
N SER A 253 11.03 9.02 24.31
CA SER A 253 12.19 9.91 24.39
C SER A 253 13.44 9.20 24.94
N ASP A 254 14.63 9.79 24.73
CA ASP A 254 15.90 9.37 25.34
C ASP A 254 15.77 9.23 26.85
N ALA A 255 15.10 10.17 27.51
CA ALA A 255 14.94 10.18 28.96
C ALA A 255 14.18 8.95 29.49
N VAL A 256 13.23 8.42 28.72
CA VAL A 256 12.47 7.23 29.11
C VAL A 256 13.26 5.96 28.82
N ILE A 257 13.84 5.85 27.63
CA ILE A 257 14.62 4.68 27.21
C ILE A 257 15.85 4.49 28.09
N ALA A 258 16.54 5.55 28.50
CA ALA A 258 17.69 5.52 29.40
C ALA A 258 17.39 4.90 30.79
N ALA A 259 16.13 4.78 31.17
CA ALA A 259 15.75 4.19 32.45
C ALA A 259 15.93 2.66 32.48
N ASN A 260 15.90 2.00 31.35
CA ASN A 260 15.92 0.53 31.25
C ASN A 260 16.87 -0.01 30.16
N HIS A 261 17.37 0.83 29.24
CA HIS A 261 18.39 0.44 28.26
C HIS A 261 19.79 0.88 28.72
N SER A 262 20.80 0.12 28.35
CA SER A 262 22.21 0.51 28.54
C SER A 262 22.55 1.74 27.68
N VAL A 263 23.62 2.45 28.04
CA VAL A 263 24.12 3.61 27.28
C VAL A 263 24.34 3.20 25.82
N TRP A 264 23.83 4.03 24.90
CA TRP A 264 24.00 3.88 23.45
C TRP A 264 24.71 5.08 22.85
N GLU A 265 25.19 4.95 21.62
CA GLU A 265 25.63 6.10 20.85
C GLU A 265 24.45 6.88 20.32
N GLU A 266 24.42 8.17 20.63
CA GLU A 266 23.40 9.08 20.15
C GLU A 266 23.63 9.38 18.66
N THR A 267 22.76 8.87 17.81
CA THR A 267 22.76 9.16 16.36
C THR A 267 21.99 10.44 16.07
N TYR A 268 20.81 10.57 16.65
CA TYR A 268 19.94 11.73 16.64
C TYR A 268 19.24 11.86 18.00
N PRO A 269 19.20 13.05 18.60
CA PRO A 269 18.54 13.23 19.89
C PRO A 269 17.03 12.99 19.76
N ALA A 270 16.51 12.09 20.59
CA ALA A 270 15.08 11.81 20.75
C ALA A 270 14.57 12.52 22.02
N ASP A 271 14.63 13.83 22.02
CA ASP A 271 14.34 14.69 23.18
C ASP A 271 12.86 15.04 23.33
N SER A 272 12.03 14.76 22.33
CA SER A 272 10.59 15.01 22.38
C SER A 272 9.87 14.05 23.33
N THR A 273 9.18 14.60 24.33
CA THR A 273 8.41 13.84 25.34
C THR A 273 6.92 13.72 25.00
N ALA A 274 6.52 14.05 23.76
CA ALA A 274 5.12 14.13 23.35
C ALA A 274 4.34 12.84 23.60
N TYR A 275 4.99 11.68 23.48
CA TYR A 275 4.37 10.37 23.64
C TYR A 275 4.78 9.63 24.92
N ASP A 276 5.60 10.19 25.80
CA ASP A 276 6.13 9.51 26.99
C ASP A 276 5.07 9.11 28.02
N ARG A 277 3.95 9.81 28.06
CA ARG A 277 2.82 9.55 28.95
C ARG A 277 1.51 9.35 28.18
N PHE A 278 1.63 8.81 26.99
CA PHE A 278 0.47 8.63 26.13
C PHE A 278 -0.36 7.41 26.55
N PHE A 279 -1.62 7.34 26.11
CA PHE A 279 -2.59 6.35 26.59
C PHE A 279 -2.16 4.89 26.32
N TRP A 280 -1.36 4.64 25.30
CA TRP A 280 -0.93 3.28 24.94
C TRP A 280 0.15 2.70 25.84
N VAL A 281 0.89 3.52 26.57
CA VAL A 281 2.09 3.11 27.32
C VAL A 281 1.84 1.95 28.30
N ASP A 282 0.68 1.96 28.95
CA ASP A 282 0.28 0.96 29.94
C ASP A 282 -0.57 -0.18 29.36
N LEU A 283 -0.83 -0.16 28.03
CA LEU A 283 -1.64 -1.17 27.38
C LEU A 283 -0.76 -2.33 26.92
N THR A 284 -1.22 -3.57 27.14
CA THR A 284 -0.53 -4.81 26.75
C THR A 284 -1.40 -5.70 25.87
N THR A 285 -2.50 -5.14 25.39
CA THR A 285 -3.38 -5.74 24.36
C THR A 285 -3.15 -5.05 23.04
N PRO A 286 -3.23 -5.75 21.92
CA PRO A 286 -3.11 -5.12 20.60
C PRO A 286 -4.10 -3.97 20.42
N LEU A 287 -3.64 -2.92 19.76
CA LEU A 287 -4.44 -1.76 19.39
C LEU A 287 -4.78 -1.83 17.90
N THR A 288 -5.88 -1.24 17.51
CA THR A 288 -6.25 -1.16 16.10
C THR A 288 -6.15 0.27 15.59
N ALA A 289 -5.18 0.50 14.72
CA ALA A 289 -5.08 1.73 13.93
C ALA A 289 -5.74 1.52 12.56
N LEU A 290 -6.76 2.33 12.24
CA LEU A 290 -7.53 2.21 11.00
C LEU A 290 -7.95 3.59 10.49
N GLY A 291 -7.60 3.92 9.24
CA GLY A 291 -7.72 5.28 8.74
C GLY A 291 -6.93 6.25 9.61
N ASP A 292 -7.55 7.33 10.05
CA ASP A 292 -6.96 8.33 10.94
C ASP A 292 -7.13 8.02 12.44
N THR A 293 -7.68 6.85 12.78
CA THR A 293 -8.18 6.55 14.13
C THR A 293 -7.44 5.37 14.76
N ILE A 294 -7.03 5.51 16.03
CA ILE A 294 -6.58 4.39 16.88
C ILE A 294 -7.67 4.09 17.89
N PHE A 295 -8.12 2.82 17.93
CA PHE A 295 -9.09 2.32 18.90
C PHE A 295 -8.39 1.66 20.08
N TYR A 296 -8.82 1.99 21.28
CA TYR A 296 -8.25 1.45 22.51
C TYR A 296 -9.26 1.47 23.66
N THR A 297 -8.95 0.76 24.75
CA THR A 297 -9.67 0.86 26.03
C THR A 297 -8.78 1.49 27.09
N ASN A 298 -9.36 2.04 28.14
CA ASN A 298 -8.57 2.43 29.33
C ASN A 298 -7.86 1.20 29.93
N ALA A 299 -6.64 1.39 30.45
CA ALA A 299 -5.80 0.32 30.98
C ALA A 299 -6.45 -0.42 32.17
N ALA A 300 -7.24 0.30 32.96
CA ALA A 300 -8.00 -0.26 34.08
C ALA A 300 -9.44 0.28 34.08
N PRO A 301 -10.42 -0.50 34.56
CA PRO A 301 -11.81 -0.06 34.57
C PRO A 301 -12.00 1.12 35.56
N VAL A 302 -12.78 2.10 35.12
CA VAL A 302 -13.19 3.23 35.94
C VAL A 302 -14.65 3.04 36.36
N ASN A 303 -14.95 3.08 37.64
CA ASN A 303 -16.30 2.79 38.13
C ASN A 303 -16.89 1.47 37.60
N TYR A 304 -16.08 0.40 37.61
CA TYR A 304 -16.41 -0.93 37.11
C TYR A 304 -16.78 -0.98 35.62
N LYS A 305 -16.28 -0.02 34.83
CA LYS A 305 -16.51 0.02 33.38
C LYS A 305 -15.22 0.23 32.61
N PHE A 306 -15.09 -0.45 31.50
CA PHE A 306 -14.18 -0.06 30.45
C PHE A 306 -14.87 0.91 29.51
N THR A 307 -14.08 1.79 28.90
CA THR A 307 -14.53 2.71 27.86
C THR A 307 -13.67 2.49 26.64
N ILE A 308 -14.31 2.25 25.51
CA ILE A 308 -13.67 2.24 24.19
C ILE A 308 -13.53 3.68 23.75
N TYR A 309 -12.31 4.05 23.36
CA TYR A 309 -11.95 5.34 22.83
C TYR A 309 -11.54 5.23 21.36
N ALA A 310 -11.83 6.28 20.62
CA ALA A 310 -11.27 6.55 19.31
C ALA A 310 -10.35 7.77 19.41
N TRP A 311 -9.07 7.59 19.19
CA TRP A 311 -8.10 8.68 19.17
C TRP A 311 -7.74 9.07 17.75
N ARG A 312 -7.66 10.38 17.51
CA ARG A 312 -7.14 10.97 16.27
C ARG A 312 -6.17 12.07 16.59
N GLU A 313 -5.11 12.21 15.80
CA GLU A 313 -4.14 13.30 15.98
C GLU A 313 -4.81 14.68 15.96
N SER A 314 -5.79 14.87 15.09
CA SER A 314 -6.47 16.16 14.88
C SER A 314 -7.42 16.57 16.02
N THR A 315 -7.99 15.62 16.76
CA THR A 315 -9.08 15.89 17.72
C THR A 315 -8.87 15.29 19.10
N GLY A 316 -7.83 14.49 19.28
CA GLY A 316 -7.60 13.72 20.51
C GLY A 316 -8.55 12.54 20.67
N SER A 317 -8.69 12.08 21.91
CA SER A 317 -9.54 10.93 22.26
C SER A 317 -10.99 11.31 22.45
N SER A 318 -11.89 10.52 21.87
CA SER A 318 -13.34 10.60 22.09
C SER A 318 -13.87 9.24 22.57
N ALA A 319 -14.73 9.24 23.56
CA ALA A 319 -15.39 8.03 24.05
C ALA A 319 -16.42 7.54 23.02
N VAL A 320 -16.37 6.25 22.70
CA VAL A 320 -17.32 5.60 21.79
C VAL A 320 -18.38 4.83 22.58
N LEU A 321 -17.94 4.00 23.53
CA LEU A 321 -18.82 3.14 24.32
C LEU A 321 -18.20 2.87 25.68
N SER A 322 -19.03 2.91 26.75
CA SER A 322 -18.67 2.40 28.06
C SER A 322 -19.50 1.15 28.38
N TYR A 323 -18.84 0.09 28.85
CA TYR A 323 -19.48 -1.20 29.14
C TYR A 323 -18.90 -1.84 30.40
N SER A 324 -19.68 -2.73 31.02
CA SER A 324 -19.19 -3.55 32.13
C SER A 324 -18.50 -4.80 31.60
N PRO A 325 -17.26 -5.11 32.04
CA PRO A 325 -16.57 -6.35 31.66
C PRO A 325 -17.01 -7.55 32.53
N ALA A 326 -18.02 -7.40 33.38
CA ALA A 326 -18.49 -8.45 34.25
C ALA A 326 -19.14 -9.62 33.46
N ASN A 327 -18.99 -10.86 33.96
CA ASN A 327 -19.75 -12.00 33.45
C ASN A 327 -21.23 -11.90 33.83
N GLU A 328 -22.04 -12.89 33.42
CA GLU A 328 -23.48 -12.93 33.70
C GLU A 328 -23.80 -13.01 35.20
N SER A 329 -22.88 -13.51 36.03
CA SER A 329 -23.00 -13.56 37.48
C SER A 329 -22.56 -12.25 38.19
N GLY A 330 -22.20 -11.21 37.44
CA GLY A 330 -21.74 -9.94 37.96
C GLY A 330 -20.29 -9.93 38.46
N TYR A 331 -19.56 -11.05 38.32
CA TYR A 331 -18.15 -11.11 38.68
C TYR A 331 -17.32 -10.42 37.60
N PHE A 332 -16.36 -9.62 38.04
CA PHE A 332 -15.44 -9.00 37.11
C PHE A 332 -13.99 -9.08 37.63
N SER A 333 -13.05 -9.25 36.72
CA SER A 333 -11.63 -9.25 37.01
C SER A 333 -10.98 -8.05 36.34
N SER A 334 -10.23 -7.25 37.08
CA SER A 334 -9.39 -6.19 36.53
C SER A 334 -7.94 -6.66 36.55
N SER A 335 -7.29 -6.63 35.42
CA SER A 335 -5.90 -7.05 35.29
C SER A 335 -4.92 -5.89 35.13
N GLY A 336 -5.40 -4.65 34.96
CA GLY A 336 -4.58 -3.49 34.65
C GLY A 336 -3.93 -3.50 33.26
N VAL A 337 -4.39 -4.41 32.37
CA VAL A 337 -3.80 -4.59 31.04
C VAL A 337 -4.67 -4.05 29.90
N GLY A 338 -5.77 -3.38 30.24
CA GLY A 338 -6.81 -3.00 29.28
C GLY A 338 -7.75 -4.16 28.92
N ASP A 339 -8.81 -3.85 28.21
CA ASP A 339 -9.72 -4.85 27.62
C ASP A 339 -9.50 -4.92 26.10
N PRO A 340 -9.56 -6.09 25.48
CA PRO A 340 -9.25 -6.22 24.08
C PRO A 340 -10.31 -5.55 23.21
N VAL A 341 -9.84 -4.77 22.24
CA VAL A 341 -10.66 -4.11 21.23
C VAL A 341 -9.97 -4.20 19.87
N CYS A 342 -10.73 -4.53 18.84
CA CYS A 342 -10.29 -4.42 17.47
C CYS A 342 -11.40 -3.82 16.60
N ALA A 343 -11.08 -3.38 15.39
CA ALA A 343 -12.05 -2.72 14.53
C ALA A 343 -11.79 -3.03 13.06
N ASP A 344 -12.85 -3.01 12.26
CA ASP A 344 -12.81 -2.92 10.81
C ASP A 344 -13.46 -1.61 10.33
N GLU A 345 -13.62 -1.45 9.02
CA GLU A 345 -14.21 -0.26 8.41
C GLU A 345 -15.63 0.05 8.91
N SER A 346 -16.36 -0.96 9.35
CA SER A 346 -17.78 -0.85 9.71
C SER A 346 -18.05 -0.91 11.21
N ARG A 347 -17.26 -1.68 11.96
CA ARG A 347 -17.59 -2.03 13.34
C ARG A 347 -16.36 -2.01 14.25
N ILE A 348 -16.64 -1.91 15.55
CA ILE A 348 -15.67 -2.08 16.64
C ILE A 348 -16.09 -3.33 17.39
N TYR A 349 -15.14 -4.24 17.58
CA TYR A 349 -15.32 -5.52 18.28
C TYR A 349 -14.66 -5.43 19.66
N TYR A 350 -15.33 -5.91 20.69
CA TYR A 350 -14.83 -5.90 22.05
C TYR A 350 -15.31 -7.13 22.82
N ALA A 351 -14.51 -7.56 23.77
CA ALA A 351 -14.85 -8.71 24.59
C ALA A 351 -15.62 -8.31 25.85
N VAL A 352 -16.57 -9.13 26.22
CA VAL A 352 -17.18 -9.14 27.54
C VAL A 352 -17.13 -10.57 28.05
N TRP A 353 -16.16 -10.86 28.89
CA TRP A 353 -15.88 -12.18 29.41
C TRP A 353 -15.54 -13.19 28.29
N ASP A 354 -16.38 -14.21 28.06
CA ASP A 354 -16.24 -15.25 27.04
C ASP A 354 -16.99 -14.91 25.72
N LYS A 355 -17.49 -13.68 25.61
CA LYS A 355 -18.30 -13.23 24.47
C LYS A 355 -17.65 -12.07 23.73
N VAL A 356 -17.72 -12.07 22.41
CA VAL A 356 -17.37 -10.94 21.58
C VAL A 356 -18.63 -10.25 21.10
N TYR A 357 -18.69 -8.97 21.35
CA TYR A 357 -19.70 -8.07 20.81
C TYR A 357 -19.09 -7.12 19.81
N SER A 358 -19.94 -6.61 18.93
CA SER A 358 -19.57 -5.47 18.10
C SER A 358 -20.57 -4.34 18.22
N VAL A 359 -20.10 -3.14 17.93
CA VAL A 359 -20.91 -1.93 17.76
C VAL A 359 -20.50 -1.22 16.47
N SER A 360 -21.37 -0.36 15.94
CA SER A 360 -20.94 0.57 14.89
C SER A 360 -19.82 1.47 15.39
N ARG A 361 -19.08 2.10 14.50
CA ARG A 361 -18.01 3.05 14.84
C ARG A 361 -18.49 4.25 15.68
N SER A 362 -19.78 4.53 15.71
CA SER A 362 -20.42 5.53 16.58
C SER A 362 -20.92 4.98 17.91
N GLY A 363 -20.72 3.69 18.20
CA GLY A 363 -21.09 3.05 19.46
C GLY A 363 -22.51 2.47 19.50
N GLY A 364 -23.27 2.56 18.41
CA GLY A 364 -24.63 2.01 18.30
C GLY A 364 -24.69 0.57 17.75
N SER A 365 -25.89 0.04 17.52
CA SER A 365 -26.17 -1.22 16.82
C SER A 365 -25.37 -2.41 17.35
N ARG A 366 -25.45 -2.66 18.67
CA ARG A 366 -24.73 -3.77 19.33
C ARG A 366 -25.17 -5.11 18.78
N ARG A 367 -24.21 -5.99 18.50
CA ARG A 367 -24.42 -7.39 18.08
C ARG A 367 -23.55 -8.32 18.90
N LEU A 368 -24.00 -9.55 19.10
CA LEU A 368 -23.19 -10.66 19.57
C LEU A 368 -22.57 -11.34 18.36
N GLU A 369 -21.24 -11.39 18.29
CA GLU A 369 -20.50 -11.94 17.16
C GLU A 369 -19.98 -13.36 17.42
N TYR A 370 -19.54 -13.63 18.66
CA TYR A 370 -18.97 -14.92 19.00
C TYR A 370 -19.12 -15.22 20.50
N VAL A 371 -19.21 -16.51 20.84
CA VAL A 371 -19.26 -17.01 22.21
C VAL A 371 -18.32 -18.21 22.32
N ILE A 372 -17.37 -18.16 23.26
CA ILE A 372 -16.52 -19.32 23.59
C ILE A 372 -17.38 -20.42 24.28
N GLY A 373 -18.27 -20.02 25.19
CA GLY A 373 -19.41 -20.85 25.61
C GLY A 373 -19.22 -21.67 26.87
N ASP A 374 -18.12 -21.61 27.58
CA ASP A 374 -17.91 -22.32 28.84
C ASP A 374 -18.13 -21.48 30.11
N GLY A 375 -18.21 -20.16 29.96
CA GLY A 375 -18.40 -19.20 31.06
C GLY A 375 -17.24 -19.14 32.09
N THR A 376 -16.21 -19.99 31.91
CA THR A 376 -15.06 -20.11 32.85
C THR A 376 -13.85 -19.34 32.39
N GLN A 377 -13.76 -19.07 31.10
CA GLN A 377 -12.65 -18.35 30.47
C GLN A 377 -13.03 -16.88 30.21
N ARG A 378 -12.04 -16.02 30.22
CA ARG A 378 -12.14 -14.63 29.78
C ARG A 378 -11.28 -14.43 28.54
N ILE A 379 -11.80 -13.71 27.57
CA ILE A 379 -11.02 -13.23 26.42
C ILE A 379 -10.15 -12.08 26.90
N TRP A 380 -8.83 -12.26 26.79
CA TRP A 380 -7.84 -11.30 27.23
C TRP A 380 -7.23 -10.45 26.12
N ARG A 381 -7.19 -11.03 24.92
CA ARG A 381 -6.59 -10.39 23.74
C ARG A 381 -7.34 -10.77 22.49
N MET A 382 -7.38 -9.86 21.54
CA MET A 382 -8.02 -10.07 20.24
C MET A 382 -7.25 -9.38 19.15
N THR A 383 -7.22 -9.99 17.98
CA THR A 383 -6.74 -9.39 16.73
C THR A 383 -7.74 -9.67 15.62
N LEU A 384 -7.80 -8.75 14.66
CA LEU A 384 -8.64 -8.88 13.47
C LEU A 384 -7.78 -8.71 12.23
N GLU A 385 -7.68 -9.76 11.44
CA GLU A 385 -6.95 -9.81 10.17
C GLU A 385 -7.95 -10.05 9.04
N GLY A 386 -8.24 -9.02 8.27
CA GLY A 386 -9.36 -9.05 7.33
C GLY A 386 -10.67 -9.36 8.06
N ARG A 387 -11.23 -10.56 7.86
CA ARG A 387 -12.45 -11.02 8.54
C ARG A 387 -12.17 -12.11 9.58
N THR A 388 -10.92 -12.47 9.78
CA THR A 388 -10.53 -13.49 10.75
C THR A 388 -10.29 -12.86 12.10
N LEU A 389 -11.18 -13.14 13.05
CA LEU A 389 -11.03 -12.74 14.45
C LEU A 389 -10.30 -13.85 15.21
N ARG A 390 -9.18 -13.50 15.82
CA ARG A 390 -8.42 -14.38 16.72
C ARG A 390 -8.56 -13.86 18.15
N MET A 391 -8.80 -14.75 19.08
CA MET A 391 -9.05 -14.44 20.49
C MET A 391 -8.20 -15.33 21.38
N TYR A 392 -7.43 -14.75 22.27
CA TYR A 392 -6.76 -15.49 23.32
C TYR A 392 -7.62 -15.45 24.59
N ALA A 393 -8.07 -16.62 25.04
CA ALA A 393 -8.86 -16.76 26.25
C ALA A 393 -8.17 -17.67 27.25
N ALA A 394 -8.23 -17.29 28.51
CA ALA A 394 -7.66 -18.02 29.64
C ALA A 394 -8.57 -17.88 30.86
N SER A 395 -8.18 -18.47 32.00
CA SER A 395 -8.95 -18.32 33.24
C SER A 395 -9.07 -16.85 33.63
N ALA A 396 -10.12 -16.49 34.33
CA ALA A 396 -10.37 -15.12 34.76
C ALA A 396 -9.30 -14.53 35.69
N SER A 397 -8.46 -15.37 36.29
CA SER A 397 -7.45 -14.98 37.28
C SER A 397 -6.01 -15.13 36.73
N SER A 398 -5.81 -15.65 35.53
CA SER A 398 -4.47 -15.91 34.96
C SER A 398 -4.46 -15.81 33.46
N LEU A 399 -3.47 -15.06 32.95
CA LEU A 399 -3.17 -14.97 31.52
C LEU A 399 -2.43 -16.20 30.96
N SER A 400 -1.98 -17.13 31.82
CA SER A 400 -1.24 -18.29 31.39
C SER A 400 -2.15 -19.50 31.13
N GLY A 401 -1.74 -20.39 30.19
CA GLY A 401 -2.44 -21.65 29.92
C GLY A 401 -3.75 -21.49 29.17
N GLY A 402 -3.93 -20.39 28.47
CA GLY A 402 -5.11 -20.15 27.64
C GLY A 402 -5.05 -20.80 26.26
N THR A 403 -6.11 -20.58 25.50
CA THR A 403 -6.32 -21.11 24.15
C THR A 403 -6.61 -19.98 23.18
N ILE A 404 -6.08 -20.11 21.95
CA ILE A 404 -6.45 -19.23 20.84
C ILE A 404 -7.68 -19.81 20.15
N TYR A 405 -8.74 -19.03 20.11
CA TYR A 405 -9.95 -19.29 19.33
C TYR A 405 -9.91 -18.44 18.06
N THR A 406 -10.41 -19.00 16.97
CA THR A 406 -10.46 -18.31 15.68
C THR A 406 -11.85 -18.46 15.08
N THR A 407 -12.41 -17.36 14.57
CA THR A 407 -13.68 -17.36 13.86
C THR A 407 -13.61 -16.43 12.65
N GLN A 408 -14.43 -16.73 11.63
CA GLN A 408 -14.65 -15.80 10.52
C GLN A 408 -15.85 -14.92 10.85
N LEU A 409 -15.65 -13.62 10.82
CA LEU A 409 -16.75 -12.68 10.88
C LEU A 409 -17.48 -12.68 9.53
N GLU A 410 -18.80 -12.52 9.52
CA GLU A 410 -19.55 -12.39 8.27
C GLU A 410 -18.98 -11.22 7.45
N GLY A 411 -18.61 -11.52 6.19
CA GLY A 411 -18.06 -10.53 5.27
C GLY A 411 -19.06 -9.43 4.98
N LEU A 412 -18.57 -8.20 4.80
CA LEU A 412 -19.37 -7.17 4.15
C LEU A 412 -19.69 -7.63 2.73
N SER A 413 -20.96 -7.55 2.36
CA SER A 413 -21.42 -7.78 1.00
C SER A 413 -22.21 -6.58 0.53
N LEU A 414 -22.03 -6.22 -0.72
CA LEU A 414 -22.78 -5.16 -1.38
C LEU A 414 -23.73 -5.80 -2.38
N ALA A 415 -25.02 -5.61 -2.19
CA ALA A 415 -26.05 -6.07 -3.09
C ALA A 415 -26.69 -4.86 -3.80
N LEU A 416 -27.00 -5.03 -5.07
CA LEU A 416 -27.77 -4.05 -5.85
C LEU A 416 -29.19 -4.55 -6.04
N ASP A 417 -30.14 -3.63 -6.11
CA ASP A 417 -31.55 -3.94 -6.39
C ASP A 417 -31.78 -4.34 -7.87
N ALA A 418 -30.78 -4.11 -8.74
CA ALA A 418 -30.79 -4.54 -10.14
C ALA A 418 -29.40 -4.98 -10.61
N GLU A 419 -29.28 -6.16 -11.19
CA GLU A 419 -28.07 -6.65 -11.85
C GLU A 419 -27.95 -6.07 -13.29
N SER A 420 -29.07 -5.70 -13.87
CA SER A 420 -29.11 -5.06 -15.17
C SER A 420 -30.28 -4.10 -15.31
N VAL A 421 -30.06 -3.02 -16.07
CA VAL A 421 -31.05 -2.00 -16.37
C VAL A 421 -31.09 -1.73 -17.87
N ARG A 422 -32.31 -1.60 -18.43
CA ARG A 422 -32.47 -1.20 -19.82
C ARG A 422 -33.17 0.18 -19.88
N LEU A 423 -32.56 1.12 -20.56
CA LEU A 423 -33.02 2.49 -20.70
C LEU A 423 -33.08 2.91 -22.17
N ALA A 424 -33.98 3.84 -22.47
CA ALA A 424 -33.91 4.62 -23.70
C ALA A 424 -32.93 5.82 -23.51
N PRO A 425 -32.33 6.36 -24.56
CA PRO A 425 -31.57 7.59 -24.48
C PRO A 425 -32.39 8.73 -23.83
N GLY A 426 -31.79 9.40 -22.82
CA GLY A 426 -32.47 10.38 -21.98
C GLY A 426 -33.24 9.79 -20.79
N GLY A 427 -33.35 8.46 -20.69
CA GLY A 427 -34.00 7.80 -19.57
C GLY A 427 -33.10 7.76 -18.32
N THR A 428 -33.74 7.61 -17.17
CA THR A 428 -33.06 7.52 -15.88
C THR A 428 -33.54 6.31 -15.12
N ALA A 429 -32.67 5.78 -14.23
CA ALA A 429 -33.01 4.73 -13.26
C ALA A 429 -32.25 4.94 -11.95
N GLN A 430 -32.93 4.74 -10.84
CA GLN A 430 -32.30 4.73 -9.53
C GLN A 430 -31.71 3.34 -9.28
N LEU A 431 -30.44 3.25 -8.98
CA LEU A 431 -29.76 2.05 -8.53
C LEU A 431 -29.55 2.15 -7.03
N ASN A 432 -30.16 1.24 -6.27
CA ASN A 432 -30.02 1.18 -4.83
C ASN A 432 -29.05 0.08 -4.44
N ALA A 433 -28.11 0.43 -3.58
CA ALA A 433 -27.11 -0.49 -3.07
C ALA A 433 -27.34 -0.72 -1.57
N VAL A 434 -27.30 -1.99 -1.16
CA VAL A 434 -27.48 -2.41 0.24
C VAL A 434 -26.22 -3.12 0.69
N LEU A 435 -25.59 -2.57 1.72
CA LEU A 435 -24.44 -3.19 2.39
C LEU A 435 -24.95 -4.12 3.50
N SER A 436 -24.47 -5.34 3.53
CA SER A 436 -24.79 -6.32 4.58
C SER A 436 -23.49 -6.79 5.27
N PRO A 437 -23.42 -6.78 6.60
CA PRO A 437 -24.40 -6.23 7.55
C PRO A 437 -24.58 -4.71 7.42
N GLU A 438 -25.80 -4.22 7.60
CA GLU A 438 -26.14 -2.80 7.47
C GLU A 438 -25.34 -1.96 8.49
N PRO A 439 -24.56 -0.98 8.04
CA PRO A 439 -23.81 -0.10 8.94
C PRO A 439 -24.76 0.88 9.64
N ALA A 440 -24.40 1.27 10.86
CA ALA A 440 -25.23 2.21 11.65
C ALA A 440 -25.19 3.64 11.10
N VAL A 441 -24.22 3.97 10.27
CA VAL A 441 -24.14 5.23 9.51
C VAL A 441 -24.22 4.86 8.04
N PRO A 442 -25.03 5.57 7.22
CA PRO A 442 -25.09 5.30 5.79
C PRO A 442 -23.69 5.26 5.20
N PRO A 443 -23.33 4.19 4.46
CA PRO A 443 -22.00 4.06 3.89
C PRO A 443 -21.79 5.13 2.83
N ALA A 444 -20.59 5.70 2.79
CA ALA A 444 -20.16 6.50 1.65
C ALA A 444 -19.84 5.52 0.50
N LEU A 445 -20.83 5.29 -0.36
CA LEU A 445 -20.65 4.49 -1.56
C LEU A 445 -20.08 5.35 -2.68
N THR A 446 -19.24 4.77 -3.49
CA THR A 446 -18.73 5.39 -4.72
C THR A 446 -19.34 4.69 -5.93
N TYR A 447 -19.70 5.48 -6.92
CA TYR A 447 -20.32 5.01 -8.15
C TYR A 447 -19.44 5.39 -9.34
N ALA A 448 -19.22 4.44 -10.23
CA ALA A 448 -18.41 4.68 -11.43
C ALA A 448 -19.06 4.00 -12.64
N SER A 449 -19.03 4.67 -13.78
CA SER A 449 -19.47 4.09 -15.05
C SER A 449 -18.26 3.72 -15.91
N SER A 450 -18.26 2.52 -16.48
CA SER A 450 -17.24 2.08 -17.46
C SER A 450 -17.31 2.90 -18.77
N CYS A 451 -18.47 3.50 -19.06
CA CYS A 451 -18.68 4.34 -20.25
C CYS A 451 -19.68 5.47 -19.96
N PRO A 452 -19.25 6.59 -19.36
CA PRO A 452 -20.14 7.72 -19.01
C PRO A 452 -20.86 8.33 -20.22
N ALA A 453 -20.31 8.20 -21.42
CA ALA A 453 -20.94 8.65 -22.64
C ALA A 453 -22.20 7.85 -23.00
N VAL A 454 -22.28 6.59 -22.59
CA VAL A 454 -23.47 5.73 -22.75
C VAL A 454 -24.42 5.93 -21.58
N ALA A 455 -23.93 5.77 -20.37
CA ALA A 455 -24.71 5.97 -19.16
C ALA A 455 -23.80 6.51 -18.05
N SER A 456 -24.10 7.67 -17.51
CA SER A 456 -23.46 8.22 -16.32
C SER A 456 -24.22 7.80 -15.06
N VAL A 457 -23.56 7.88 -13.92
CA VAL A 457 -24.15 7.68 -12.61
C VAL A 457 -23.67 8.79 -11.68
N ASP A 458 -24.52 9.30 -10.83
CA ASP A 458 -24.16 10.27 -9.80
C ASP A 458 -23.91 9.61 -8.43
N ASP A 459 -23.47 10.42 -7.45
CA ASP A 459 -23.16 9.96 -6.09
C ASP A 459 -24.40 9.43 -5.33
N SER A 460 -25.61 9.65 -5.82
CA SER A 460 -26.84 9.10 -5.26
C SER A 460 -27.23 7.76 -5.89
N GLY A 461 -26.52 7.32 -6.93
CA GLY A 461 -26.83 6.11 -7.70
C GLY A 461 -27.85 6.35 -8.80
N LEU A 462 -28.17 7.61 -9.14
CA LEU A 462 -29.05 7.92 -10.26
C LEU A 462 -28.30 7.72 -11.58
N ILE A 463 -28.70 6.72 -12.34
CA ILE A 463 -28.19 6.44 -13.68
C ILE A 463 -28.92 7.33 -14.69
N THR A 464 -28.16 7.99 -15.57
CA THR A 464 -28.69 8.78 -16.68
C THR A 464 -28.13 8.22 -18.00
N ALA A 465 -29.02 7.74 -18.85
CA ALA A 465 -28.68 7.20 -20.17
C ALA A 465 -28.54 8.33 -21.19
N ALA A 466 -27.46 8.35 -21.95
CA ALA A 466 -27.18 9.38 -22.96
C ALA A 466 -27.18 8.81 -24.39
N LEU A 467 -26.26 7.92 -24.69
CA LEU A 467 -26.09 7.33 -26.03
C LEU A 467 -26.41 5.84 -26.03
N PRO A 468 -26.94 5.31 -27.15
CA PRO A 468 -27.07 3.86 -27.32
C PRO A 468 -25.73 3.14 -27.12
N GLY A 469 -25.75 2.01 -26.38
CA GLY A 469 -24.57 1.24 -26.08
C GLY A 469 -24.70 0.42 -24.81
N ARG A 470 -23.57 -0.04 -24.29
CA ARG A 470 -23.46 -0.75 -23.02
C ARG A 470 -22.52 -0.01 -22.08
N ALA A 471 -22.89 0.05 -20.82
CA ALA A 471 -22.04 0.51 -19.74
C ALA A 471 -22.19 -0.44 -18.56
N VAL A 472 -21.17 -0.53 -17.73
CA VAL A 472 -21.21 -1.21 -16.43
C VAL A 472 -21.09 -0.15 -15.35
N ILE A 473 -22.07 -0.07 -14.49
CA ILE A 473 -22.00 0.75 -13.29
C ILE A 473 -21.39 -0.12 -12.19
N THR A 474 -20.27 0.32 -11.64
CA THR A 474 -19.63 -0.28 -10.48
C THR A 474 -19.95 0.57 -9.26
N VAL A 475 -20.49 -0.07 -8.25
CA VAL A 475 -20.70 0.52 -6.92
C VAL A 475 -19.66 -0.09 -5.99
N SER A 476 -18.97 0.76 -5.24
CA SER A 476 -17.90 0.31 -4.34
C SER A 476 -18.10 0.88 -2.93
N TYR A 477 -17.78 0.05 -1.94
CA TYR A 477 -17.61 0.45 -0.55
C TYR A 477 -16.22 0.03 -0.10
N ALA A 478 -15.40 0.99 0.32
CA ALA A 478 -13.96 0.79 0.44
C ALA A 478 -13.36 0.15 -0.85
N ASP A 479 -12.11 -0.26 -0.83
CA ASP A 479 -11.46 -0.75 -2.06
C ASP A 479 -11.85 -2.18 -2.45
N ASP A 480 -12.44 -2.96 -1.52
CA ASP A 480 -12.60 -4.41 -1.67
C ASP A 480 -14.05 -4.89 -1.87
N VAL A 481 -15.05 -4.06 -1.57
CA VAL A 481 -16.46 -4.48 -1.63
C VAL A 481 -17.14 -3.79 -2.79
N THR A 482 -17.34 -4.54 -3.87
CA THR A 482 -17.91 -4.00 -5.10
C THR A 482 -19.11 -4.82 -5.58
N ALA A 483 -20.03 -4.14 -6.27
CA ALA A 483 -21.10 -4.77 -7.02
C ALA A 483 -21.28 -4.05 -8.36
N THR A 484 -21.78 -4.74 -9.37
CA THR A 484 -21.91 -4.19 -10.72
C THR A 484 -23.33 -4.33 -11.25
N CYS A 485 -23.76 -3.33 -12.02
CA CYS A 485 -25.01 -3.35 -12.76
C CYS A 485 -24.73 -3.09 -14.25
N GLU A 486 -25.20 -3.98 -15.12
CA GLU A 486 -25.11 -3.77 -16.57
C GLU A 486 -26.19 -2.80 -17.04
N VAL A 487 -25.80 -1.75 -17.76
CA VAL A 487 -26.74 -0.80 -18.36
C VAL A 487 -26.72 -0.97 -19.88
N LEU A 488 -27.89 -1.31 -20.44
CA LEU A 488 -28.10 -1.35 -21.86
C LEU A 488 -28.97 -0.17 -22.29
N VAL A 489 -28.40 0.76 -23.02
CA VAL A 489 -29.12 1.88 -23.60
C VAL A 489 -29.50 1.55 -25.03
N ARG A 490 -30.80 1.57 -25.33
CA ARG A 490 -31.38 1.27 -26.66
C ARG A 490 -32.61 2.11 -26.91
N CYS A 491 -32.79 2.57 -28.15
CA CYS A 491 -34.06 3.10 -28.59
C CYS A 491 -35.14 2.00 -28.62
N GLU A 492 -36.40 2.38 -28.53
CA GLU A 492 -37.55 1.45 -28.63
C GLU A 492 -37.57 0.71 -29.96
N GLN A 493 -37.23 1.43 -31.05
CA GLN A 493 -37.16 0.90 -32.40
C GLN A 493 -35.71 0.76 -32.85
N ALA A 494 -34.95 -0.08 -32.15
CA ALA A 494 -33.56 -0.40 -32.50
C ALA A 494 -33.51 -1.57 -33.48
N LEU A 495 -32.74 -1.42 -34.55
CA LEU A 495 -32.43 -2.45 -35.53
C LEU A 495 -30.96 -2.90 -35.31
N VAL A 496 -30.75 -4.10 -34.82
CA VAL A 496 -29.44 -4.73 -34.75
C VAL A 496 -29.26 -5.60 -35.98
N LEU A 497 -28.27 -5.26 -36.78
CA LEU A 497 -27.99 -6.03 -38.01
C LEU A 497 -27.19 -7.30 -37.68
N PRO A 498 -27.35 -8.37 -38.48
CA PRO A 498 -26.70 -9.67 -38.22
C PRO A 498 -25.16 -9.54 -38.20
N ASP A 499 -24.49 -10.23 -37.27
CA ASP A 499 -23.02 -10.21 -37.11
C ASP A 499 -22.25 -10.67 -38.35
N ARG A 500 -22.88 -11.40 -39.26
CA ARG A 500 -22.27 -11.87 -40.51
C ARG A 500 -22.30 -10.82 -41.64
N LEU A 501 -22.92 -9.66 -41.40
CA LEU A 501 -23.03 -8.61 -42.40
C LEU A 501 -21.67 -7.95 -42.60
N THR A 502 -21.18 -7.96 -43.84
CA THR A 502 -19.91 -7.33 -44.24
C THR A 502 -20.10 -6.04 -45.03
N ARG A 503 -21.31 -5.82 -45.54
CA ARG A 503 -21.66 -4.63 -46.34
C ARG A 503 -23.14 -4.30 -46.21
N VAL A 504 -23.45 -3.01 -46.13
CA VAL A 504 -24.80 -2.49 -46.37
C VAL A 504 -24.90 -2.06 -47.83
N GLY A 505 -25.84 -2.61 -48.58
CA GLY A 505 -26.02 -2.33 -50.02
C GLY A 505 -26.51 -0.90 -50.29
N ASP A 506 -26.50 -0.49 -51.56
CA ASP A 506 -27.04 0.78 -52.01
C ASP A 506 -28.55 0.85 -51.70
N ALA A 507 -29.04 1.94 -51.12
CA ALA A 507 -30.42 2.20 -50.75
C ALA A 507 -31.07 1.08 -49.88
N ALA A 508 -30.30 0.19 -49.24
CA ALA A 508 -30.82 -1.02 -48.59
C ALA A 508 -31.80 -0.77 -47.44
N LEU A 509 -31.64 0.32 -46.72
CA LEU A 509 -32.48 0.72 -45.55
C LEU A 509 -33.03 2.15 -45.73
N THR A 510 -33.26 2.57 -46.99
CA THR A 510 -33.87 3.89 -47.32
C THR A 510 -35.24 4.03 -46.66
N GLY A 511 -35.47 5.15 -45.94
CA GLY A 511 -36.72 5.44 -45.31
C GLY A 511 -37.08 4.52 -44.11
N THR A 512 -36.09 3.88 -43.49
CA THR A 512 -36.36 3.02 -42.36
C THR A 512 -37.06 3.77 -41.23
N ALA A 513 -37.98 3.08 -40.54
CA ALA A 513 -38.63 3.56 -39.33
C ALA A 513 -37.81 3.39 -38.06
N ALA A 514 -36.63 2.73 -38.15
CA ALA A 514 -35.77 2.55 -37.01
C ALA A 514 -35.30 3.88 -36.41
N GLN A 515 -35.19 3.91 -35.10
CA GLN A 515 -34.60 5.04 -34.36
C GLN A 515 -33.12 4.84 -34.13
N GLU A 516 -32.69 3.58 -34.08
CA GLU A 516 -31.31 3.20 -33.86
C GLU A 516 -30.93 2.04 -34.81
N ILE A 517 -29.73 2.10 -35.36
CA ILE A 517 -29.14 1.00 -36.13
C ILE A 517 -27.75 0.71 -35.58
N VAL A 518 -27.49 -0.57 -35.29
CA VAL A 518 -26.17 -1.06 -34.90
C VAL A 518 -25.60 -1.89 -36.02
N LEU A 519 -24.51 -1.40 -36.60
CA LEU A 519 -23.73 -2.12 -37.57
C LEU A 519 -22.72 -3.02 -36.85
N PRO A 520 -22.63 -4.31 -37.21
CA PRO A 520 -21.66 -5.19 -36.59
C PRO A 520 -20.23 -4.88 -37.04
N GLU A 521 -19.24 -5.30 -36.23
CA GLU A 521 -17.81 -5.06 -36.47
C GLU A 521 -17.26 -5.65 -37.78
N GLY A 522 -17.97 -6.53 -38.46
CA GLY A 522 -17.59 -7.06 -39.76
C GLY A 522 -17.89 -6.17 -40.95
N VAL A 523 -18.62 -5.05 -40.77
CA VAL A 523 -19.04 -4.18 -41.89
C VAL A 523 -17.89 -3.28 -42.33
N THR A 524 -17.48 -3.42 -43.60
CA THR A 524 -16.42 -2.62 -44.22
C THR A 524 -16.94 -1.54 -45.18
N ALA A 525 -18.19 -1.67 -45.63
CA ALA A 525 -18.75 -0.73 -46.61
C ALA A 525 -20.24 -0.42 -46.39
N ILE A 526 -20.60 0.83 -46.55
CA ILE A 526 -21.98 1.32 -46.64
C ILE A 526 -22.21 1.88 -48.03
N GLY A 527 -23.26 1.41 -48.72
CA GLY A 527 -23.62 1.79 -50.08
C GLY A 527 -24.20 3.21 -50.21
N ALA A 528 -24.33 3.69 -51.42
CA ALA A 528 -24.91 4.97 -51.73
C ALA A 528 -26.39 5.01 -51.31
N GLY A 529 -26.81 6.09 -50.63
CA GLY A 529 -28.20 6.27 -50.15
C GLY A 529 -28.70 5.19 -49.19
N ALA A 530 -27.84 4.39 -48.61
CA ALA A 530 -28.20 3.20 -47.82
C ALA A 530 -29.27 3.45 -46.75
N PHE A 531 -29.25 4.59 -46.10
CA PHE A 531 -30.19 5.01 -45.05
C PHE A 531 -30.92 6.30 -45.37
N ALA A 532 -30.87 6.76 -46.66
CA ALA A 532 -31.43 8.04 -47.05
C ALA A 532 -32.90 8.15 -46.72
N GLY A 533 -33.39 9.36 -46.35
CA GLY A 533 -34.77 9.62 -46.06
C GLY A 533 -35.32 9.03 -44.74
N SER A 534 -34.44 8.55 -43.88
CA SER A 534 -34.82 7.95 -42.59
C SER A 534 -35.05 9.03 -41.53
N GLY A 535 -36.21 9.68 -41.60
CA GLY A 535 -36.55 10.84 -40.73
C GLY A 535 -36.68 10.55 -39.23
N THR A 536 -36.85 9.27 -38.85
CA THR A 536 -36.92 8.79 -37.44
C THR A 536 -35.58 8.37 -36.88
N LEU A 537 -34.58 8.23 -37.73
CA LEU A 537 -33.27 7.71 -37.35
C LEU A 537 -32.49 8.71 -36.47
N LEU A 538 -32.20 8.31 -35.24
CA LEU A 538 -31.51 9.12 -34.23
C LEU A 538 -30.03 8.73 -34.11
N TYR A 539 -29.74 7.43 -34.17
CA TYR A 539 -28.39 6.91 -33.91
C TYR A 539 -28.02 5.82 -34.91
N VAL A 540 -26.79 5.86 -35.38
CA VAL A 540 -26.17 4.76 -36.12
C VAL A 540 -24.78 4.50 -35.51
N SER A 541 -24.58 3.32 -34.94
CA SER A 541 -23.26 2.87 -34.48
C SER A 541 -22.47 2.30 -35.64
N LEU A 542 -21.33 2.92 -35.94
CA LEU A 542 -20.43 2.56 -37.01
C LEU A 542 -19.22 1.77 -36.45
N PRO A 543 -18.90 0.62 -37.01
CA PRO A 543 -17.75 -0.16 -36.59
C PRO A 543 -16.42 0.45 -37.05
N ASP A 544 -15.33 0.13 -36.34
CA ASP A 544 -13.98 0.56 -36.71
C ASP A 544 -13.45 -0.10 -38.00
N THR A 545 -14.03 -1.21 -38.38
CA THR A 545 -13.71 -1.92 -39.65
C THR A 545 -14.22 -1.22 -40.91
N LEU A 546 -15.01 -0.13 -40.75
CA LEU A 546 -15.61 0.59 -41.86
C LEU A 546 -14.56 1.33 -42.72
N GLU A 547 -14.46 0.98 -43.99
CA GLU A 547 -13.50 1.53 -44.95
C GLU A 547 -14.14 2.57 -45.88
N THR A 548 -15.43 2.39 -46.24
CA THR A 548 -16.09 3.25 -47.20
C THR A 548 -17.55 3.56 -46.85
N ILE A 549 -17.95 4.80 -47.10
CA ILE A 549 -19.34 5.24 -47.04
C ILE A 549 -19.72 5.88 -48.37
N GLY A 550 -20.76 5.34 -49.00
CA GLY A 550 -21.27 5.80 -50.30
C GLY A 550 -21.90 7.20 -50.25
N ALA A 551 -22.01 7.83 -51.41
CA ALA A 551 -22.54 9.14 -51.54
C ALA A 551 -24.00 9.20 -51.06
N GLY A 552 -24.33 10.22 -50.21
CA GLY A 552 -25.66 10.41 -49.67
C GLY A 552 -26.17 9.26 -48.78
N ALA A 553 -25.29 8.42 -48.25
CA ALA A 553 -25.68 7.25 -47.44
C ALA A 553 -26.69 7.60 -46.34
N PHE A 554 -26.57 8.78 -45.75
CA PHE A 554 -27.43 9.32 -44.68
C PHE A 554 -28.11 10.64 -45.11
N ALA A 555 -28.36 10.83 -46.42
CA ALA A 555 -29.07 12.04 -46.89
C ALA A 555 -30.50 12.09 -46.29
N ASP A 556 -30.97 13.26 -45.99
CA ASP A 556 -32.32 13.49 -45.43
C ASP A 556 -32.60 12.72 -44.10
N CYS A 557 -31.57 12.61 -43.20
CA CYS A 557 -31.66 12.09 -41.86
C CYS A 557 -31.44 13.24 -40.86
N PRO A 558 -32.41 14.14 -40.60
CA PRO A 558 -32.18 15.44 -39.96
C PRO A 558 -31.89 15.37 -38.47
N ARG A 559 -32.12 14.22 -37.82
CA ARG A 559 -31.92 14.00 -36.37
C ARG A 559 -30.78 13.03 -36.05
N LEU A 560 -30.03 12.64 -37.08
CA LEU A 560 -29.03 11.59 -36.95
C LEU A 560 -27.78 12.05 -36.18
N THR A 561 -27.34 11.19 -35.27
CA THR A 561 -26.02 11.22 -34.68
C THR A 561 -25.28 9.92 -35.06
N LEU A 562 -24.10 10.03 -35.65
CA LEU A 562 -23.21 8.87 -35.90
C LEU A 562 -22.36 8.60 -34.65
N ILE A 563 -22.45 7.37 -34.15
CA ILE A 563 -21.61 6.90 -33.03
C ILE A 563 -20.42 6.19 -33.66
N CYS A 564 -19.21 6.74 -33.49
CA CYS A 564 -18.01 6.26 -34.14
C CYS A 564 -16.75 6.69 -33.36
N THR A 565 -15.66 5.95 -33.56
CA THR A 565 -14.35 6.28 -32.98
C THR A 565 -13.78 7.57 -33.60
N PRO A 566 -13.21 8.49 -32.82
CA PRO A 566 -12.52 9.67 -33.34
C PRO A 566 -11.43 9.29 -34.36
N GLY A 567 -11.42 9.97 -35.51
CA GLY A 567 -10.46 9.71 -36.58
C GLY A 567 -10.84 8.57 -37.52
N SER A 568 -11.93 7.85 -37.28
CA SER A 568 -12.44 6.80 -38.21
C SER A 568 -13.04 7.39 -39.50
N VAL A 569 -13.29 6.50 -40.47
CA VAL A 569 -14.00 6.85 -41.71
C VAL A 569 -15.38 7.43 -41.40
N GLY A 570 -16.08 6.89 -40.42
CA GLY A 570 -17.37 7.40 -39.94
C GLY A 570 -17.28 8.82 -39.42
N ALA A 571 -16.26 9.13 -38.59
CA ALA A 571 -16.04 10.47 -38.07
C ALA A 571 -15.71 11.49 -39.19
N ALA A 572 -14.87 11.09 -40.12
CA ALA A 572 -14.53 11.92 -41.30
C ALA A 572 -15.77 12.22 -42.15
N TYR A 573 -16.61 11.22 -42.42
CA TYR A 573 -17.86 11.38 -43.14
C TYR A 573 -18.85 12.26 -42.41
N ALA A 574 -19.06 12.05 -41.10
CA ALA A 574 -19.92 12.89 -40.24
C ALA A 574 -19.53 14.37 -40.36
N LYS A 575 -18.24 14.67 -40.20
CA LYS A 575 -17.72 16.04 -40.33
C LYS A 575 -17.94 16.62 -41.73
N GLN A 576 -17.72 15.85 -42.79
CA GLN A 576 -17.89 16.29 -44.18
C GLN A 576 -19.34 16.59 -44.51
N GLN A 577 -20.28 15.79 -43.95
CA GLN A 577 -21.72 15.93 -44.24
C GLN A 577 -22.46 16.81 -43.23
N GLY A 578 -21.78 17.35 -42.18
CA GLY A 578 -22.39 18.14 -41.12
C GLY A 578 -23.34 17.33 -40.23
N ILE A 579 -23.10 15.99 -40.10
CA ILE A 579 -23.89 15.12 -39.24
C ILE A 579 -23.30 15.14 -37.84
N ALA A 580 -24.14 15.20 -36.81
CA ALA A 580 -23.67 15.08 -35.41
C ALA A 580 -22.92 13.77 -35.18
N GLN A 581 -21.83 13.85 -34.43
CA GLN A 581 -21.07 12.65 -34.06
C GLN A 581 -20.93 12.52 -32.55
N ALA A 582 -20.83 11.28 -32.06
CA ALA A 582 -20.55 10.92 -30.69
C ALA A 582 -19.54 9.76 -30.65
N SER A 583 -18.82 9.64 -29.55
CA SER A 583 -17.90 8.53 -29.29
C SER A 583 -18.24 7.84 -27.97
N ILE A 584 -18.21 6.51 -27.98
CA ILE A 584 -18.43 5.65 -26.80
C ILE A 584 -17.16 4.94 -26.34
N SER A 585 -15.97 5.39 -26.77
CA SER A 585 -14.70 4.79 -26.33
C SER A 585 -14.54 4.98 -24.80
N GLY A 586 -14.49 3.87 -24.08
CA GLY A 586 -14.16 3.85 -22.67
C GLY A 586 -12.66 4.12 -22.47
N GLY A 587 -12.34 5.17 -21.70
CA GLY A 587 -10.99 5.44 -21.24
C GLY A 587 -10.55 6.89 -21.41
N ASN A 588 -10.46 7.63 -20.30
CA ASN A 588 -9.87 8.96 -20.10
C ASN A 588 -10.39 10.12 -20.95
N GLY A 589 -11.21 10.91 -20.30
CA GLY A 589 -11.91 12.07 -20.78
C GLY A 589 -11.10 13.08 -21.58
N GLN A 590 -11.67 13.42 -22.68
CA GLN A 590 -11.75 14.81 -23.15
C GLN A 590 -12.97 14.93 -24.07
N THR A 591 -14.02 15.53 -23.57
CA THR A 591 -15.18 15.89 -24.39
C THR A 591 -14.79 17.07 -25.27
N ASP A 592 -14.50 16.83 -26.54
CA ASP A 592 -14.54 17.89 -27.55
C ASP A 592 -16.00 18.14 -27.95
N SER A 593 -16.64 19.06 -27.27
CA SER A 593 -17.90 19.68 -27.70
C SER A 593 -17.56 20.83 -28.64
N SER A 594 -17.41 20.56 -29.93
CA SER A 594 -17.46 21.61 -30.95
C SER A 594 -18.85 21.63 -31.58
N ALA A 595 -19.81 22.21 -30.88
CA ALA A 595 -21.00 22.77 -31.51
C ALA A 595 -20.70 24.24 -31.81
N GLY A 596 -20.68 24.61 -33.08
CA GLY A 596 -20.52 25.99 -33.51
C GLY A 596 -21.69 26.85 -33.03
N GLY A 597 -21.39 27.84 -32.24
CA GLY A 597 -22.26 28.92 -31.85
C GLY A 597 -21.57 30.24 -32.21
N SER A 598 -22.18 30.98 -33.12
CA SER A 598 -21.77 32.29 -33.59
C SER A 598 -21.62 33.30 -32.47
N ASP A 599 -20.51 34.01 -32.56
CA ASP A 599 -20.14 35.25 -31.89
C ASP A 599 -21.25 36.31 -31.92
N THR A 600 -21.61 36.83 -30.76
CA THR A 600 -22.05 38.24 -30.64
C THR A 600 -21.50 38.79 -29.33
N SER A 601 -20.57 39.70 -29.51
CA SER A 601 -20.02 40.62 -28.54
C SER A 601 -21.06 41.44 -27.80
N GLY A 602 -20.86 41.65 -26.52
CA GLY A 602 -21.57 42.61 -25.70
C GLY A 602 -20.83 42.87 -24.39
N GLU A 603 -19.95 43.86 -24.40
CA GLU A 603 -19.41 44.50 -23.20
C GLU A 603 -20.56 44.99 -22.30
N PHE A 604 -20.40 44.82 -20.97
CA PHE A 604 -20.74 45.89 -20.01
C PHE A 604 -19.93 45.69 -18.71
N GLU A 605 -19.25 46.76 -18.34
CA GLU A 605 -18.66 47.05 -17.05
C GLU A 605 -19.73 47.15 -15.93
N GLU A 606 -19.46 46.66 -14.73
CA GLU A 606 -19.21 47.33 -13.44
C GLU A 606 -18.86 46.28 -12.36
#